data_239a3069af5d2cc53d012088fa222d1d
#
_entry.id   239a3069af5d2cc53d012088fa222d1d
#
_cell.length_a   1.000
_cell.length_b   1.000
_cell.length_c   1.000
_cell.angle_alpha   90.00
_cell.angle_beta   90.00
_cell.angle_gamma   90.00
#
_symmetry.space_group_name_H-M   'P 1'
#
loop_
_entity.id
_entity.type
_entity.pdbx_description
1 polymer ?
#
loop_
_entity_poly.entity_id
_entity_poly.type
_entity_poly.pdbx_seq_one_letter_code
_entity_poly.pdbx_strand_id
1 'polypeptide(L)' 'MSDRVEVLKTYKLYIGGKFSRTESGRYFKGLDAKGNQLANLCRASRKDLRNAVRAAEKAQSGWWERSDYNRGQILYRMAE' A
#
# COMPACT_ATOMS: atom_id res chain seq x y z
N MET A 1 28.20 -17.48 18.23
CA MET A 1 27.34 -17.34 17.06
C MET A 1 25.94 -16.94 17.46
N SER A 2 25.33 -16.12 16.69
CA SER A 2 24.01 -15.62 17.02
C SER A 2 22.92 -16.61 16.63
N ASP A 3 22.06 -16.96 17.58
CA ASP A 3 20.87 -17.77 17.33
C ASP A 3 19.66 -16.89 17.03
N ARG A 4 19.93 -15.65 16.60
CA ARG A 4 18.87 -14.68 16.33
C ARG A 4 18.06 -15.12 15.13
N VAL A 5 16.76 -15.30 15.33
CA VAL A 5 15.81 -15.54 14.24
C VAL A 5 15.50 -14.21 13.59
N GLU A 6 15.75 -14.14 12.30
CA GLU A 6 15.43 -12.95 11.54
C GLU A 6 13.93 -12.91 11.25
N VAL A 7 13.27 -11.88 11.75
CA VAL A 7 11.84 -11.66 11.50
C VAL A 7 11.71 -10.60 10.43
N LEU A 8 11.24 -11.02 9.25
CA LEU A 8 11.06 -10.13 8.13
C LEU A 8 9.75 -9.36 8.25
N LYS A 9 9.80 -8.09 7.86
CA LYS A 9 8.61 -7.24 7.87
C LYS A 9 7.61 -7.72 6.83
N THR A 10 6.33 -7.75 7.21
CA THR A 10 5.22 -7.98 6.29
C THR A 10 4.59 -6.63 5.97
N TYR A 11 4.66 -6.24 4.70
CA TYR A 11 4.07 -4.98 4.26
C TYR A 11 2.59 -5.14 4.01
N LYS A 12 1.82 -4.21 4.56
CA LYS A 12 0.37 -4.19 4.41
C LYS A 12 -0.02 -3.46 3.14
N LEU A 13 -1.26 -3.66 2.71
CA LEU A 13 -1.87 -2.87 1.65
C LEU A 13 -2.16 -1.46 2.19
N TYR A 14 -2.18 -0.48 1.28
CA TYR A 14 -2.54 0.89 1.64
C TYR A 14 -3.79 1.26 0.85
N ILE A 15 -4.93 1.28 1.52
CA ILE A 15 -6.24 1.50 0.88
C ILE A 15 -7.05 2.46 1.74
N GLY A 16 -7.61 3.49 1.12
CA GLY A 16 -8.48 4.44 1.81
C GLY A 16 -7.76 5.22 2.92
N GLY A 17 -6.46 5.45 2.78
CA GLY A 17 -5.66 6.15 3.77
C GLY A 17 -5.27 5.31 4.97
N LYS A 18 -5.48 4.00 4.90
CA LYS A 18 -5.19 3.07 6.00
C LYS A 18 -4.35 1.90 5.54
N PHE A 19 -3.49 1.43 6.43
CA PHE A 19 -2.74 0.20 6.21
C PHE A 19 -3.56 -0.99 6.71
N SER A 20 -3.89 -1.91 5.81
CA SER A 20 -4.69 -3.07 6.14
C SER A 20 -4.05 -4.34 5.59
N ARG A 21 -4.34 -5.47 6.25
CA ARG A 21 -3.92 -6.77 5.76
C ARG A 21 -4.81 -7.18 4.59
N THR A 22 -4.28 -8.05 3.72
CA THR A 22 -5.10 -8.62 2.66
C THR A 22 -6.22 -9.47 3.23
N GLU A 23 -7.39 -9.42 2.58
CA GLU A 23 -8.55 -10.24 2.95
C GLU A 23 -8.24 -11.74 2.83
N SER A 24 -7.41 -12.12 1.89
CA SER A 24 -7.07 -13.53 1.67
C SER A 24 -6.17 -14.11 2.77
N GLY A 25 -5.48 -13.27 3.51
CA GLY A 25 -4.46 -13.69 4.47
C GLY A 25 -3.22 -14.31 3.84
N ARG A 26 -3.09 -14.22 2.52
CA ARG A 26 -1.97 -14.81 1.78
C ARG A 26 -0.86 -13.79 1.57
N TYR A 27 0.36 -14.32 1.59
CA TYR A 27 1.56 -13.52 1.41
C TYR A 27 2.50 -14.18 0.42
N PHE A 28 3.38 -13.41 -0.17
CA PHE A 28 4.45 -13.94 -1.00
C PHE A 28 5.76 -13.24 -0.63
N LYS A 29 6.86 -13.89 -0.99
CA LYS A 29 8.20 -13.40 -0.65
C LYS A 29 8.65 -12.34 -1.65
N GLY A 30 9.06 -11.18 -1.13
CA GLY A 30 9.73 -10.16 -1.94
C GLY A 30 11.22 -10.47 -1.96
N LEU A 31 11.76 -10.71 -3.13
CA LEU A 31 13.17 -11.10 -3.31
C LEU A 31 13.97 -9.99 -3.99
N ASP A 32 15.25 -9.90 -3.65
CA ASP A 32 16.17 -9.04 -4.38
C ASP A 32 16.69 -9.73 -5.64
N ALA A 33 17.56 -9.04 -6.39
CA ALA A 33 18.13 -9.57 -7.62
C ALA A 33 18.98 -10.82 -7.40
N LYS A 34 19.46 -11.06 -6.19
CA LYS A 34 20.28 -12.21 -5.83
C LYS A 34 19.47 -13.36 -5.24
N GLY A 35 18.15 -13.19 -5.14
CA GLY A 35 17.27 -14.20 -4.57
C GLY A 35 17.13 -14.16 -3.06
N ASN A 36 17.70 -13.16 -2.39
CA ASN A 36 17.56 -13.02 -0.94
C ASN A 36 16.18 -12.44 -0.61
N GLN A 37 15.54 -13.00 0.41
CA GLN A 37 14.23 -12.52 0.85
C GLN A 37 14.36 -11.20 1.60
N LEU A 38 13.71 -10.16 1.10
CA LEU A 38 13.72 -8.83 1.71
C LEU A 38 12.55 -8.62 2.66
N ALA A 39 11.39 -9.13 2.31
CA ALA A 39 10.17 -8.91 3.08
C ALA A 39 9.08 -9.87 2.64
N ASN A 40 8.00 -9.91 3.41
CA ASN A 40 6.75 -10.55 3.00
C ASN A 40 5.82 -9.49 2.44
N LEU A 41 5.18 -9.80 1.32
CA LEU A 41 4.25 -8.89 0.66
C LEU A 41 2.85 -9.50 0.63
N CYS A 42 1.83 -8.68 0.76
CA CYS A 42 0.46 -9.15 0.70
C CYS A 42 0.10 -9.62 -0.71
N ARG A 43 -0.49 -10.82 -0.79
CA ARG A 43 -1.07 -11.28 -2.05
C ARG A 43 -2.52 -10.84 -2.09
N ALA A 44 -2.77 -9.72 -2.76
CA ALA A 44 -4.08 -9.12 -2.83
C ALA A 44 -5.09 -10.02 -3.54
N SER A 45 -6.33 -9.98 -3.06
CA SER A 45 -7.44 -10.72 -3.63
C SER A 45 -8.33 -9.78 -4.46
N ARG A 46 -9.36 -10.35 -5.11
CA ARG A 46 -10.37 -9.56 -5.80
C ARG A 46 -11.09 -8.60 -4.86
N LYS A 47 -11.32 -9.03 -3.63
CA LYS A 47 -11.99 -8.19 -2.64
C LYS A 47 -11.13 -6.99 -2.26
N ASP A 48 -9.82 -7.19 -2.14
CA ASP A 48 -8.89 -6.10 -1.89
C ASP A 48 -8.92 -5.09 -3.04
N LEU A 49 -8.91 -5.56 -4.28
CA LEU A 49 -9.01 -4.70 -5.45
C LEU A 49 -10.33 -3.93 -5.46
N ARG A 50 -11.44 -4.61 -5.16
CA ARG A 50 -12.76 -3.96 -5.08
C ARG A 50 -12.76 -2.85 -4.04
N ASN A 51 -12.21 -3.13 -2.86
CA ASN A 51 -12.12 -2.14 -1.79
C ASN A 51 -11.28 -0.94 -2.20
N ALA A 52 -10.17 -1.18 -2.89
CA ALA A 52 -9.30 -0.11 -3.38
C ALA A 52 -10.02 0.77 -4.40
N VAL A 53 -10.72 0.16 -5.35
CA VAL A 53 -11.48 0.88 -6.37
C VAL A 53 -12.60 1.70 -5.73
N ARG A 54 -13.33 1.12 -4.78
CA ARG A 54 -14.40 1.85 -4.07
C ARG A 54 -13.85 3.04 -3.29
N ALA A 55 -12.72 2.87 -2.62
CA ALA A 55 -12.08 3.97 -1.90
C ALA A 55 -11.66 5.09 -2.86
N ALA A 56 -11.11 4.73 -4.01
CA ALA A 56 -10.72 5.69 -5.03
C ALA A 56 -11.92 6.45 -5.60
N GLU A 57 -13.00 5.73 -5.93
CA GLU A 57 -14.24 6.35 -6.44
C GLU A 57 -14.84 7.32 -5.42
N LYS A 58 -14.85 6.92 -4.16
CA LYS A 58 -15.40 7.75 -3.09
C LYS A 58 -14.60 9.04 -2.91
N ALA A 59 -13.28 8.98 -3.10
CA ALA A 59 -12.41 10.14 -2.94
C ALA A 59 -12.38 11.04 -4.18
N GLN A 60 -12.73 10.52 -5.35
CA GLN A 60 -12.54 11.20 -6.62
C GLN A 60 -13.30 12.53 -6.71
N SER A 61 -14.56 12.56 -6.33
CA SER A 61 -15.37 13.78 -6.45
C SER A 61 -14.80 14.91 -5.59
N GLY A 62 -14.47 14.62 -4.34
CA GLY A 62 -13.89 15.61 -3.45
C GLY A 62 -12.55 16.17 -3.95
N TRP A 63 -11.75 15.31 -4.54
CA TRP A 63 -10.48 15.74 -5.13
C TRP A 63 -10.70 16.55 -6.40
N TRP A 64 -11.56 16.08 -7.27
CA TRP A 64 -11.86 16.73 -8.55
C TRP A 64 -12.50 18.12 -8.38
N GLU A 65 -13.32 18.28 -7.35
CA GLU A 65 -13.99 19.55 -7.05
C GLU A 65 -13.06 20.64 -6.51
N ARG A 66 -11.85 20.25 -6.08
CA ARG A 66 -10.87 21.24 -5.64
C ARG A 66 -10.35 22.02 -6.83
N SER A 67 -9.99 23.30 -6.60
CA SER A 67 -9.38 24.11 -7.65
C SER A 67 -8.03 23.53 -8.06
N ASP A 68 -7.59 23.86 -9.29
CA ASP A 68 -6.27 23.45 -9.76
C ASP A 68 -5.17 23.93 -8.84
N TYR A 69 -5.30 25.15 -8.35
CA TYR A 69 -4.35 25.75 -7.42
C TYR A 69 -4.26 24.95 -6.11
N ASN A 70 -5.41 24.59 -5.55
CA ASN A 70 -5.47 23.85 -4.30
C ASN A 70 -4.85 22.45 -4.45
N ARG A 71 -5.16 21.76 -5.55
CA ARG A 71 -4.55 20.46 -5.83
C ARG A 71 -3.04 20.57 -5.99
N GLY A 72 -2.59 21.61 -6.66
CA GLY A 72 -1.16 21.90 -6.83
C GLY A 72 -0.46 22.11 -5.50
N GLN A 73 -1.07 22.86 -4.60
CA GLN A 73 -0.50 23.08 -3.27
C GLN A 73 -0.31 21.78 -2.49
N ILE A 74 -1.29 20.89 -2.56
CA ILE A 74 -1.19 19.59 -1.88
C ILE A 74 -0.03 18.78 -2.43
N LEU A 75 0.11 18.75 -3.76
CA LEU A 75 1.20 18.03 -4.40
C LEU A 75 2.58 18.61 -4.05
N TYR A 76 2.69 19.94 -3.95
CA TYR A 76 3.91 20.58 -3.51
C TYR A 76 4.30 20.18 -2.09
N ARG A 77 3.32 20.12 -1.19
CA ARG A 77 3.58 19.67 0.18
C ARG A 77 4.05 18.24 0.24
N MET A 78 3.49 17.38 -0.61
CA MET A 78 3.93 15.98 -0.68
C MET A 78 5.38 15.87 -1.15
N ALA A 79 5.83 16.79 -1.99
CA ALA A 79 7.20 16.81 -2.50
C ALA A 79 8.22 17.34 -1.49
N GLU A 80 7.78 18.09 -0.51
CA GLU A 80 8.64 18.55 0.57
C GLU A 80 8.96 17.39 1.52
#